data_2ac253044d783b87193d9ea146865b56
#
_entry.id   2ac253044d783b87193d9ea146865b56
#
_cell.length_a   1.000
_cell.length_b   1.000
_cell.length_c   1.000
_cell.angle_alpha   90.00
_cell.angle_beta   90.00
_cell.angle_gamma   90.00
#
_symmetry.space_group_name_H-M   'P 1'
#
loop_
_entity.id
_entity.type
_entity.pdbx_description
1 polymer ?
#
loop_
_entity_poly.entity_id
_entity_poly.type
_entity_poly.pdbx_seq_one_letter_code
_entity_poly.pdbx_strand_id
1 'polypeptide(L)'
;MNDTDVIIIGAGAAGLSAAKELSKANQKITILEARNRIGGRCYTFSGDDFTLPVELGAEFVHGELPLTLKLLKEANISYEAVSGNNYQAKNGEIKQSEFFMEHWDDFEAALKEVKADQSLDDFLQQNFYQEKYKGLRKSVIQFAAGYDTADPARVSLFSLRDEWLSDHEEETQYRIPGGYVQLMDYLASAVTSLEGEIVLNAAVKHINWQPGFVEVITADEAVFTGKKLVVTVPLGVLVLNANESGAITFQPDLPEQKKAVTEMGFGAIIKVLMEFSESFWEQKGLSNLQFLFSEEKIPTWWAQTPLKNNVLTGWLGGNPQDEMQQLSDEEVLQESIRSLAQIFNVDASFINQKLKSAKVYNWTTDPFTRGSYSYATQKTASARNILKTPVAQTIYFAGEALFEGEQLGTVEAALVSGLEAAKEIINLK
;
A
#
# COMPACT_ATOMS: atom_id res chain seq x y z
N MET A 1 20.84 18.88 23.93
CA MET A 1 20.72 17.91 22.83
C MET A 1 20.26 16.60 23.44
N ASN A 2 19.11 16.08 23.04
CA ASN A 2 18.65 14.78 23.52
C ASN A 2 19.52 13.71 22.85
N ASP A 3 20.27 12.97 23.65
CA ASP A 3 21.18 11.91 23.18
C ASP A 3 20.31 10.69 22.80
N THR A 4 19.85 10.62 21.57
CA THR A 4 18.99 9.54 21.02
C THR A 4 19.86 8.40 20.54
N ASP A 5 19.56 7.16 20.92
CA ASP A 5 20.30 6.00 20.43
C ASP A 5 19.93 5.69 18.96
N VAL A 6 18.64 5.72 18.64
CA VAL A 6 18.14 5.44 17.26
C VAL A 6 17.10 6.47 16.85
N ILE A 7 17.34 7.16 15.75
CA ILE A 7 16.34 7.97 15.05
C ILE A 7 15.63 7.09 14.02
N ILE A 8 14.32 7.21 13.91
CA ILE A 8 13.50 6.49 12.93
C ILE A 8 12.78 7.53 12.06
N ILE A 9 12.91 7.45 10.74
CA ILE A 9 12.20 8.32 9.82
C ILE A 9 10.94 7.60 9.32
N GLY A 10 9.77 8.14 9.70
CA GLY A 10 8.46 7.64 9.39
C GLY A 10 7.78 6.89 10.55
N ALA A 11 6.58 7.33 10.93
CA ALA A 11 5.71 6.67 11.91
C ALA A 11 4.64 5.78 11.22
N GLY A 12 4.99 5.12 10.12
CA GLY A 12 4.21 4.06 9.50
C GLY A 12 4.36 2.72 10.23
N ALA A 13 3.71 1.67 9.75
CA ALA A 13 3.74 0.34 10.36
C ALA A 13 5.17 -0.18 10.60
N ALA A 14 6.09 -0.01 9.65
CA ALA A 14 7.48 -0.43 9.78
C ALA A 14 8.22 0.34 10.88
N GLY A 15 8.11 1.68 10.86
CA GLY A 15 8.78 2.53 11.86
C GLY A 15 8.25 2.31 13.27
N LEU A 16 6.95 2.19 13.44
CA LEU A 16 6.32 1.91 14.73
C LEU A 16 6.67 0.51 15.25
N SER A 17 6.73 -0.49 14.36
CA SER A 17 7.15 -1.85 14.72
C SER A 17 8.62 -1.89 15.18
N ALA A 18 9.51 -1.22 14.43
CA ALA A 18 10.92 -1.11 14.80
C ALA A 18 11.08 -0.38 16.15
N ALA A 19 10.40 0.75 16.31
CA ALA A 19 10.46 1.55 17.53
C ALA A 19 10.01 0.76 18.77
N LYS A 20 8.85 0.05 18.67
CA LYS A 20 8.35 -0.78 19.78
C LYS A 20 9.38 -1.80 20.23
N GLU A 21 10.05 -2.48 19.30
CA GLU A 21 11.05 -3.51 19.65
C GLU A 21 12.33 -2.90 20.22
N LEU A 22 12.83 -1.81 19.65
CA LEU A 22 14.00 -1.09 20.15
C LEU A 22 13.76 -0.48 21.55
N SER A 23 12.56 0.10 21.79
CA SER A 23 12.18 0.63 23.10
C SER A 23 12.15 -0.47 24.18
N LYS A 24 11.63 -1.68 23.85
CA LYS A 24 11.71 -2.86 24.74
C LYS A 24 13.15 -3.26 25.08
N ALA A 25 14.09 -3.00 24.19
CA ALA A 25 15.51 -3.24 24.41
C ALA A 25 16.22 -2.05 25.11
N ASN A 26 15.45 -1.14 25.72
CA ASN A 26 15.93 0.06 26.43
C ASN A 26 16.78 0.99 25.55
N GLN A 27 16.48 1.09 24.24
CA GLN A 27 17.06 2.12 23.39
C GLN A 27 16.24 3.41 23.53
N LYS A 28 16.88 4.57 23.55
CA LYS A 28 16.23 5.87 23.43
C LYS A 28 15.87 6.10 21.96
N ILE A 29 14.59 6.25 21.67
CA ILE A 29 14.05 6.33 20.32
C ILE A 29 13.41 7.69 20.08
N THR A 30 13.70 8.28 18.92
CA THR A 30 12.96 9.43 18.39
C THR A 30 12.45 9.06 16.99
N ILE A 31 11.14 9.08 16.78
CA ILE A 31 10.49 8.91 15.47
C ILE A 31 10.18 10.29 14.90
N LEU A 32 10.59 10.55 13.66
CA LEU A 32 10.28 11.77 12.91
C LEU A 32 9.26 11.44 11.84
N GLU A 33 8.04 11.96 11.97
CA GLU A 33 6.95 11.78 11.02
C GLU A 33 6.64 13.09 10.29
N ALA A 34 6.61 13.02 8.97
CA ALA A 34 6.40 14.20 8.13
C ALA A 34 4.99 14.80 8.24
N ARG A 35 3.99 13.97 8.51
CA ARG A 35 2.58 14.37 8.62
C ARG A 35 2.21 14.76 10.06
N ASN A 36 1.02 15.32 10.20
CA ASN A 36 0.39 15.56 11.49
C ASN A 36 -0.31 14.33 12.09
N ARG A 37 -0.07 13.14 11.52
CA ARG A 37 -0.63 11.85 11.93
C ARG A 37 0.37 10.72 11.77
N ILE A 38 0.22 9.69 12.55
CA ILE A 38 0.93 8.41 12.40
C ILE A 38 0.25 7.50 11.36
N GLY A 39 0.80 6.31 11.13
CA GLY A 39 0.22 5.23 10.32
C GLY A 39 0.71 5.19 8.88
N GLY A 40 1.23 6.30 8.34
CA GLY A 40 1.69 6.33 6.95
C GLY A 40 0.56 5.97 5.97
N ARG A 41 0.73 4.83 5.26
CA ARG A 41 -0.27 4.27 4.32
C ARG A 41 -1.43 3.50 5.00
N CYS A 42 -1.40 3.28 6.31
CA CYS A 42 -2.58 2.97 7.12
C CYS A 42 -3.23 4.30 7.50
N TYR A 43 -4.31 4.65 6.81
CA TYR A 43 -4.98 5.91 7.01
C TYR A 43 -6.49 5.72 7.14
N THR A 44 -6.94 5.62 8.38
CA THR A 44 -8.36 5.65 8.73
C THR A 44 -8.80 7.09 8.85
N PHE A 45 -9.75 7.50 8.02
CA PHE A 45 -10.33 8.84 8.03
C PHE A 45 -11.62 8.85 8.85
N SER A 46 -11.66 9.73 9.84
CA SER A 46 -12.84 9.99 10.66
C SER A 46 -13.14 11.49 10.57
N GLY A 47 -14.13 11.86 9.79
CA GLY A 47 -14.56 13.24 9.61
C GLY A 47 -16.08 13.33 9.69
N ASP A 48 -16.59 14.53 9.95
CA ASP A 48 -18.03 14.80 10.10
C ASP A 48 -18.82 14.49 8.82
N ASP A 49 -18.12 14.31 7.71
CA ASP A 49 -18.70 14.03 6.40
C ASP A 49 -19.14 12.57 6.23
N PHE A 50 -18.58 11.63 7.01
CA PHE A 50 -18.89 10.20 6.93
C PHE A 50 -19.53 9.70 8.22
N THR A 51 -20.50 8.80 8.08
CA THR A 51 -21.23 8.24 9.24
C THR A 51 -20.34 7.35 10.12
N LEU A 52 -19.35 6.66 9.52
CA LEU A 52 -18.39 5.77 10.18
C LEU A 52 -16.98 6.06 9.67
N PRO A 53 -15.94 5.70 10.45
CA PRO A 53 -14.56 5.74 9.96
C PRO A 53 -14.41 4.92 8.68
N VAL A 54 -13.63 5.45 7.73
CA VAL A 54 -13.38 4.85 6.42
C VAL A 54 -11.88 4.78 6.14
N GLU A 55 -11.44 3.77 5.39
CA GLU A 55 -10.04 3.56 5.08
C GLU A 55 -9.62 4.23 3.78
N LEU A 56 -8.79 5.25 3.86
CA LEU A 56 -8.14 5.88 2.70
C LEU A 56 -6.89 5.12 2.23
N GLY A 57 -6.32 4.27 3.09
CA GLY A 57 -5.15 3.44 2.81
C GLY A 57 -5.46 1.95 2.89
N ALA A 58 -4.59 1.20 3.58
CA ALA A 58 -4.78 -0.23 3.84
C ALA A 58 -6.13 -0.47 4.54
N GLU A 59 -6.85 -1.50 4.09
CA GLU A 59 -8.22 -1.77 4.54
C GLU A 59 -8.41 -3.23 4.96
N PHE A 60 -7.79 -4.16 4.24
CA PHE A 60 -7.96 -5.59 4.47
C PHE A 60 -6.74 -6.20 5.17
N VAL A 61 -7.01 -7.21 6.01
CA VAL A 61 -6.01 -8.17 6.47
C VAL A 61 -6.20 -9.41 5.60
N HIS A 62 -5.23 -9.70 4.73
CA HIS A 62 -5.29 -10.78 3.74
C HIS A 62 -4.77 -12.08 4.33
N GLY A 63 -5.68 -13.00 4.66
CA GLY A 63 -5.33 -14.32 5.17
C GLY A 63 -4.71 -14.32 6.56
N GLU A 64 -3.96 -15.37 6.85
CA GLU A 64 -3.28 -15.55 8.14
C GLU A 64 -1.94 -14.79 8.16
N LEU A 65 -1.97 -13.53 8.51
CA LEU A 65 -0.82 -12.66 8.70
C LEU A 65 -0.30 -12.72 10.15
N PRO A 66 0.74 -13.54 10.45
CA PRO A 66 1.04 -13.95 11.83
C PRO A 66 1.34 -12.81 12.78
N LEU A 67 2.12 -11.80 12.33
CA LEU A 67 2.49 -10.68 13.19
C LEU A 67 1.32 -9.71 13.35
N THR A 68 0.58 -9.42 12.28
CA THR A 68 -0.60 -8.55 12.32
C THR A 68 -1.66 -9.13 13.26
N LEU A 69 -2.05 -10.40 13.09
CA LEU A 69 -3.05 -11.05 13.93
C LEU A 69 -2.60 -11.16 15.40
N LYS A 70 -1.30 -11.44 15.62
CA LYS A 70 -0.73 -11.43 16.96
C LYS A 70 -0.85 -10.05 17.63
N LEU A 71 -0.51 -8.97 16.91
CA LEU A 71 -0.58 -7.60 17.42
C LEU A 71 -2.02 -7.15 17.67
N LEU A 72 -2.97 -7.49 16.78
CA LEU A 72 -4.40 -7.24 17.00
C LEU A 72 -4.89 -7.92 18.28
N LYS A 73 -4.50 -9.18 18.50
CA LYS A 73 -4.83 -9.92 19.72
C LYS A 73 -4.19 -9.30 20.96
N GLU A 74 -2.91 -8.92 20.91
CA GLU A 74 -2.21 -8.24 22.02
C GLU A 74 -2.90 -6.94 22.40
N ALA A 75 -3.39 -6.18 21.39
CA ALA A 75 -4.07 -4.92 21.57
C ALA A 75 -5.56 -5.07 21.93
N ASN A 76 -6.10 -6.29 21.96
CA ASN A 76 -7.53 -6.56 22.10
C ASN A 76 -8.40 -5.84 21.05
N ILE A 77 -7.89 -5.77 19.81
CA ILE A 77 -8.59 -5.21 18.64
C ILE A 77 -9.30 -6.34 17.92
N SER A 78 -10.62 -6.21 17.73
CA SER A 78 -11.42 -7.16 16.97
C SER A 78 -11.19 -7.02 15.47
N TYR A 79 -11.33 -8.12 14.75
CA TYR A 79 -11.37 -8.17 13.30
C TYR A 79 -12.46 -9.14 12.86
N GLU A 80 -13.06 -8.88 11.71
CA GLU A 80 -14.22 -9.60 11.20
C GLU A 80 -13.95 -10.11 9.80
N ALA A 81 -14.34 -11.37 9.54
CA ALA A 81 -14.21 -11.95 8.21
C ALA A 81 -15.09 -11.21 7.20
N VAL A 82 -14.50 -10.87 6.07
CA VAL A 82 -15.22 -10.29 4.94
C VAL A 82 -15.90 -11.42 4.17
N SER A 83 -17.19 -11.26 3.95
CA SER A 83 -17.98 -12.21 3.17
C SER A 83 -19.03 -11.48 2.35
N GLY A 84 -19.28 -11.96 1.15
CA GLY A 84 -20.26 -11.34 0.26
C GLY A 84 -20.21 -11.94 -1.13
N ASN A 85 -20.93 -11.29 -2.03
CA ASN A 85 -21.04 -11.70 -3.41
C ASN A 85 -20.18 -10.80 -4.31
N ASN A 86 -19.49 -11.40 -5.24
CA ASN A 86 -18.75 -10.71 -6.29
C ASN A 86 -19.63 -10.53 -7.52
N TYR A 87 -19.54 -9.39 -8.15
CA TYR A 87 -20.30 -9.05 -9.34
C TYR A 87 -19.39 -8.50 -10.44
N GLN A 88 -19.76 -8.74 -11.68
CA GLN A 88 -19.11 -8.17 -12.85
C GLN A 88 -20.12 -7.40 -13.69
N ALA A 89 -19.80 -6.14 -13.99
CA ALA A 89 -20.53 -5.30 -14.91
C ALA A 89 -19.85 -5.31 -16.29
N LYS A 90 -20.60 -5.71 -17.32
CA LYS A 90 -20.13 -5.72 -18.71
C LYS A 90 -21.28 -5.42 -19.65
N ASN A 91 -21.08 -4.49 -20.60
CA ASN A 91 -22.07 -4.09 -21.61
C ASN A 91 -23.44 -3.68 -21.00
N GLY A 92 -23.45 -3.02 -19.85
CA GLY A 92 -24.68 -2.57 -19.17
C GLY A 92 -25.44 -3.68 -18.41
N GLU A 93 -24.92 -4.89 -18.35
CA GLU A 93 -25.45 -5.97 -17.53
C GLU A 93 -24.54 -6.21 -16.33
N ILE A 94 -25.13 -6.45 -15.15
CA ILE A 94 -24.42 -6.87 -13.95
C ILE A 94 -24.80 -8.31 -13.64
N LYS A 95 -23.81 -9.16 -13.48
CA LYS A 95 -24.00 -10.58 -13.14
C LYS A 95 -23.18 -10.91 -11.89
N GLN A 96 -23.77 -11.72 -11.02
CA GLN A 96 -22.98 -12.37 -9.97
C GLN A 96 -22.01 -13.32 -10.67
N SER A 97 -20.73 -13.18 -10.40
CA SER A 97 -19.69 -13.93 -11.07
C SER A 97 -18.51 -14.11 -10.10
N GLU A 98 -17.98 -15.29 -10.08
CA GLU A 98 -16.59 -15.47 -9.67
C GLU A 98 -15.70 -14.77 -10.69
N PHE A 99 -14.52 -14.34 -10.28
CA PHE A 99 -13.57 -13.68 -11.17
C PHE A 99 -13.20 -14.65 -12.30
N PHE A 100 -13.59 -14.34 -13.54
CA PHE A 100 -13.41 -15.21 -14.70
C PHE A 100 -12.65 -14.48 -15.79
N MET A 101 -11.54 -15.06 -16.21
CA MET A 101 -10.82 -14.65 -17.41
C MET A 101 -10.98 -15.72 -18.50
N GLU A 102 -11.45 -15.31 -19.67
CA GLU A 102 -11.48 -16.18 -20.83
C GLU A 102 -10.07 -16.66 -21.18
N HIS A 103 -9.90 -17.95 -21.48
CA HIS A 103 -8.60 -18.59 -21.74
C HIS A 103 -7.61 -18.60 -20.54
N TRP A 104 -8.10 -18.51 -19.31
CA TRP A 104 -7.24 -18.58 -18.12
C TRP A 104 -6.46 -19.89 -18.05
N ASP A 105 -7.07 -21.03 -18.39
CA ASP A 105 -6.41 -22.36 -18.37
C ASP A 105 -5.19 -22.40 -19.31
N ASP A 106 -5.29 -21.78 -20.51
CA ASP A 106 -4.16 -21.67 -21.44
C ASP A 106 -3.03 -20.82 -20.84
N PHE A 107 -3.40 -19.71 -20.16
CA PHE A 107 -2.45 -18.80 -19.54
C PHE A 107 -1.76 -19.46 -18.34
N GLU A 108 -2.52 -20.08 -17.45
CA GLU A 108 -2.03 -20.80 -16.28
C GLU A 108 -1.05 -21.93 -16.67
N ALA A 109 -1.43 -22.74 -17.68
CA ALA A 109 -0.57 -23.80 -18.18
C ALA A 109 0.77 -23.26 -18.72
N ALA A 110 0.74 -22.15 -19.46
CA ALA A 110 1.95 -21.52 -19.97
C ALA A 110 2.78 -20.89 -18.85
N LEU A 111 2.14 -20.30 -17.85
CA LEU A 111 2.80 -19.67 -16.70
C LEU A 111 3.56 -20.69 -15.83
N LYS A 112 2.99 -21.90 -15.64
CA LYS A 112 3.64 -23.03 -14.93
C LYS A 112 4.92 -23.51 -15.63
N GLU A 113 5.00 -23.39 -16.93
CA GLU A 113 6.14 -23.86 -17.73
C GLU A 113 7.30 -22.85 -17.84
N VAL A 114 7.15 -21.62 -17.31
CA VAL A 114 8.19 -20.59 -17.37
C VAL A 114 9.43 -21.02 -16.61
N LYS A 115 10.60 -21.01 -17.28
CA LYS A 115 11.89 -21.46 -16.73
C LYS A 115 12.86 -20.30 -16.41
N ALA A 116 12.62 -19.12 -16.97
CA ALA A 116 13.44 -17.94 -16.76
C ALA A 116 12.54 -16.74 -16.51
N ASP A 117 12.93 -15.89 -15.57
CA ASP A 117 12.16 -14.70 -15.24
C ASP A 117 12.19 -13.66 -16.37
N GLN A 118 11.07 -13.03 -16.61
CA GLN A 118 10.87 -12.02 -17.64
C GLN A 118 9.74 -11.08 -17.21
N SER A 119 9.47 -10.02 -17.98
CA SER A 119 8.30 -9.17 -17.72
C SER A 119 6.99 -9.85 -18.15
N LEU A 120 5.88 -9.42 -17.57
CA LEU A 120 4.54 -9.88 -18.00
C LEU A 120 4.29 -9.52 -19.47
N ASP A 121 4.67 -8.32 -19.91
CA ASP A 121 4.53 -7.88 -21.29
C ASP A 121 5.27 -8.78 -22.26
N ASP A 122 6.54 -9.10 -21.98
CA ASP A 122 7.35 -10.00 -22.81
C ASP A 122 6.69 -11.38 -22.91
N PHE A 123 6.20 -11.90 -21.79
CA PHE A 123 5.52 -13.19 -21.73
C PHE A 123 4.25 -13.22 -22.60
N LEU A 124 3.43 -12.17 -22.47
CA LEU A 124 2.19 -12.05 -23.25
C LEU A 124 2.48 -11.91 -24.75
N GLN A 125 3.51 -11.15 -25.12
CA GLN A 125 3.90 -10.98 -26.51
C GLN A 125 4.45 -12.28 -27.11
N GLN A 126 5.17 -13.08 -26.35
CA GLN A 126 5.75 -14.35 -26.83
C GLN A 126 4.70 -15.45 -26.97
N ASN A 127 3.77 -15.58 -26.03
CA ASN A 127 2.89 -16.73 -25.92
C ASN A 127 1.44 -16.45 -26.32
N PHE A 128 0.97 -15.22 -26.23
CA PHE A 128 -0.44 -14.83 -26.35
C PHE A 128 -0.69 -13.70 -27.35
N TYR A 129 0.17 -13.49 -28.35
CA TYR A 129 0.05 -12.40 -29.34
C TYR A 129 -1.14 -12.52 -30.30
N GLN A 130 -1.71 -13.71 -30.46
CA GLN A 130 -2.80 -14.01 -31.39
C GLN A 130 -4.08 -13.24 -31.02
N GLU A 131 -4.90 -12.90 -32.04
CA GLU A 131 -6.13 -12.10 -31.85
C GLU A 131 -7.13 -12.80 -30.90
N LYS A 132 -7.23 -14.13 -30.92
CA LYS A 132 -8.09 -14.88 -29.98
C LYS A 132 -7.79 -14.61 -28.51
N TYR A 133 -6.56 -14.21 -28.16
CA TYR A 133 -6.14 -13.91 -26.79
C TYR A 133 -6.19 -12.42 -26.43
N LYS A 134 -6.77 -11.58 -27.28
CA LYS A 134 -6.86 -10.13 -27.01
C LYS A 134 -7.60 -9.81 -25.71
N GLY A 135 -8.69 -10.52 -25.44
CA GLY A 135 -9.45 -10.40 -24.19
C GLY A 135 -8.62 -10.81 -22.98
N LEU A 136 -7.95 -11.96 -23.05
CA LEU A 136 -7.04 -12.44 -22.01
C LEU A 136 -5.95 -11.41 -21.70
N ARG A 137 -5.22 -10.94 -22.72
CA ARG A 137 -4.15 -9.93 -22.52
C ARG A 137 -4.68 -8.69 -21.79
N LYS A 138 -5.84 -8.17 -22.22
CA LYS A 138 -6.45 -7.00 -21.57
C LYS A 138 -6.75 -7.29 -20.10
N SER A 139 -7.39 -8.43 -19.81
CA SER A 139 -7.78 -8.79 -18.43
C SER A 139 -6.58 -9.04 -17.52
N VAL A 140 -5.56 -9.74 -18.01
CA VAL A 140 -4.32 -10.03 -17.24
C VAL A 140 -3.57 -8.73 -16.93
N ILE A 141 -3.41 -7.85 -17.92
CA ILE A 141 -2.77 -6.53 -17.72
C ILE A 141 -3.56 -5.69 -16.72
N GLN A 142 -4.90 -5.65 -16.86
CA GLN A 142 -5.75 -4.91 -15.93
C GLN A 142 -5.69 -5.48 -14.50
N PHE A 143 -5.59 -6.79 -14.36
CA PHE A 143 -5.46 -7.42 -13.06
C PHE A 143 -4.12 -7.08 -12.40
N ALA A 144 -3.00 -7.25 -13.10
CA ALA A 144 -1.68 -6.89 -12.60
C ALA A 144 -1.58 -5.39 -12.25
N ALA A 145 -2.10 -4.50 -13.11
CA ALA A 145 -2.09 -3.07 -12.84
C ALA A 145 -3.09 -2.66 -11.73
N GLY A 146 -4.24 -3.30 -11.67
CA GLY A 146 -5.32 -2.94 -10.73
C GLY A 146 -5.09 -3.52 -9.33
N TYR A 147 -4.76 -4.80 -9.21
CA TYR A 147 -4.57 -5.50 -7.94
C TYR A 147 -3.14 -5.34 -7.43
N ASP A 148 -2.14 -5.74 -8.23
CA ASP A 148 -0.72 -5.68 -7.84
C ASP A 148 -0.11 -4.28 -7.99
N THR A 149 -0.85 -3.33 -8.59
CA THR A 149 -0.36 -2.00 -8.99
C THR A 149 0.92 -2.05 -9.82
N ALA A 150 1.11 -3.17 -10.49
CA ALA A 150 2.34 -3.49 -11.20
C ALA A 150 2.36 -2.91 -12.61
N ASP A 151 3.54 -2.43 -13.02
CA ASP A 151 3.83 -2.11 -14.42
C ASP A 151 4.12 -3.43 -15.19
N PRO A 152 3.30 -3.82 -16.16
CA PRO A 152 3.48 -5.07 -16.90
C PRO A 152 4.83 -5.19 -17.62
N ALA A 153 5.45 -4.06 -17.98
CA ALA A 153 6.77 -4.04 -18.62
C ALA A 153 7.93 -4.28 -17.63
N ARG A 154 7.68 -4.19 -16.32
CA ARG A 154 8.72 -4.26 -15.28
C ARG A 154 8.51 -5.40 -14.28
N VAL A 155 7.28 -5.81 -14.05
CA VAL A 155 6.94 -6.82 -13.04
C VAL A 155 7.59 -8.17 -13.36
N SER A 156 8.12 -8.82 -12.33
CA SER A 156 8.68 -10.17 -12.43
C SER A 156 7.54 -11.17 -12.66
N LEU A 157 7.65 -11.94 -13.75
CA LEU A 157 6.69 -13.00 -14.03
C LEU A 157 6.75 -14.13 -13.00
N PHE A 158 7.92 -14.39 -12.42
CA PHE A 158 8.07 -15.37 -11.34
C PHE A 158 7.28 -14.94 -10.09
N SER A 159 7.32 -13.64 -9.73
CA SER A 159 6.56 -13.14 -8.61
C SER A 159 5.04 -13.28 -8.84
N LEU A 160 4.56 -12.88 -10.02
CA LEU A 160 3.15 -13.05 -10.38
C LEU A 160 2.74 -14.54 -10.43
N ARG A 161 3.61 -15.41 -10.97
CA ARG A 161 3.33 -16.83 -11.00
C ARG A 161 3.17 -17.39 -9.59
N ASP A 162 4.11 -17.07 -8.71
CA ASP A 162 4.14 -17.61 -7.35
C ASP A 162 2.92 -17.09 -6.54
N GLU A 163 2.46 -15.87 -6.80
CA GLU A 163 1.26 -15.28 -6.20
C GLU A 163 -0.03 -15.85 -6.81
N TRP A 164 -0.17 -15.80 -8.15
CA TRP A 164 -1.42 -16.16 -8.83
C TRP A 164 -1.69 -17.67 -8.91
N LEU A 165 -0.65 -18.51 -8.72
CA LEU A 165 -0.77 -19.97 -8.67
C LEU A 165 -0.65 -20.52 -7.24
N SER A 166 -0.56 -19.67 -6.24
CA SER A 166 -0.60 -20.12 -4.84
C SER A 166 -2.01 -20.61 -4.48
N ASP A 167 -2.09 -21.62 -3.62
CA ASP A 167 -3.38 -22.18 -3.15
C ASP A 167 -4.13 -21.21 -2.18
N HIS A 168 -3.85 -19.91 -2.25
CA HIS A 168 -4.45 -18.88 -1.39
C HIS A 168 -5.89 -18.47 -1.79
N GLU A 169 -6.49 -19.13 -2.78
CA GLU A 169 -7.86 -18.83 -3.25
C GLU A 169 -8.93 -18.93 -2.14
N GLU A 170 -8.64 -19.60 -1.03
CA GLU A 170 -9.55 -19.72 0.13
C GLU A 170 -9.14 -18.84 1.32
N GLU A 171 -8.13 -17.97 1.21
CA GLU A 171 -7.73 -17.15 2.34
C GLU A 171 -8.81 -16.13 2.73
N THR A 172 -9.33 -16.28 3.92
CA THR A 172 -10.32 -15.37 4.47
C THR A 172 -9.70 -13.98 4.63
N GLN A 173 -10.28 -12.99 4.00
CA GLN A 173 -9.94 -11.59 4.24
C GLN A 173 -10.67 -11.08 5.48
N TYR A 174 -10.03 -10.19 6.24
CA TYR A 174 -10.65 -9.58 7.40
C TYR A 174 -10.63 -8.06 7.30
N ARG A 175 -11.58 -7.42 7.98
CA ARG A 175 -11.59 -5.98 8.27
C ARG A 175 -11.42 -5.76 9.77
N ILE A 176 -10.84 -4.63 10.11
CA ILE A 176 -10.73 -4.14 11.47
C ILE A 176 -11.86 -3.10 11.67
N PRO A 177 -12.93 -3.41 12.41
CA PRO A 177 -13.96 -2.42 12.73
C PRO A 177 -13.34 -1.20 13.43
N GLY A 178 -13.56 0.01 12.88
CA GLY A 178 -12.90 1.23 13.35
C GLY A 178 -11.51 1.49 12.74
N GLY A 179 -11.01 0.58 11.89
CA GLY A 179 -9.87 0.78 11.01
C GLY A 179 -8.51 0.46 11.59
N TYR A 180 -7.53 0.44 10.69
CA TYR A 180 -6.11 0.16 11.00
C TYR A 180 -5.48 1.19 11.96
N VAL A 181 -6.06 2.38 12.11
CA VAL A 181 -5.59 3.40 13.06
C VAL A 181 -5.44 2.82 14.46
N GLN A 182 -6.35 1.91 14.89
CA GLN A 182 -6.29 1.29 16.21
C GLN A 182 -4.98 0.51 16.44
N LEU A 183 -4.52 -0.21 15.41
CA LEU A 183 -3.24 -0.93 15.48
C LEU A 183 -2.06 0.04 15.49
N MET A 184 -2.13 1.13 14.73
CA MET A 184 -1.08 2.15 14.72
C MET A 184 -1.01 2.88 16.07
N ASP A 185 -2.15 3.22 16.66
CA ASP A 185 -2.24 3.84 17.99
C ASP A 185 -1.72 2.92 19.10
N TYR A 186 -2.03 1.61 19.02
CA TYR A 186 -1.47 0.62 19.93
C TYR A 186 0.07 0.58 19.87
N LEU A 187 0.63 0.54 18.65
CA LEU A 187 2.09 0.53 18.48
C LEU A 187 2.73 1.83 18.98
N ALA A 188 2.14 2.98 18.65
CA ALA A 188 2.62 4.28 19.11
C ALA A 188 2.55 4.42 20.64
N SER A 189 1.45 3.96 21.25
CA SER A 189 1.29 3.95 22.71
C SER A 189 2.33 3.06 23.40
N ALA A 190 2.66 1.92 22.78
CA ALA A 190 3.72 1.04 23.29
C ALA A 190 5.11 1.72 23.25
N VAL A 191 5.39 2.52 22.22
CA VAL A 191 6.64 3.31 22.11
C VAL A 191 6.69 4.39 23.18
N THR A 192 5.63 5.20 23.29
CA THR A 192 5.61 6.34 24.24
C THR A 192 5.57 5.92 25.70
N SER A 193 4.94 4.78 26.01
CA SER A 193 4.96 4.21 27.38
C SER A 193 6.34 3.73 27.84
N LEU A 194 7.27 3.55 26.89
CA LEU A 194 8.68 3.20 27.12
C LEU A 194 9.62 4.41 26.86
N GLU A 195 9.11 5.62 27.04
CA GLU A 195 9.84 6.89 26.90
C GLU A 195 10.37 7.18 25.46
N GLY A 196 9.87 6.48 24.43
CA GLY A 196 10.11 6.83 23.03
C GLY A 196 9.36 8.08 22.63
N GLU A 197 9.97 8.93 21.83
CA GLU A 197 9.39 10.18 21.33
C GLU A 197 8.87 10.02 19.88
N ILE A 198 7.69 10.56 19.59
CA ILE A 198 7.14 10.67 18.24
C ILE A 198 6.91 12.14 17.93
N VAL A 199 7.66 12.68 16.98
CA VAL A 199 7.58 14.08 16.55
C VAL A 199 6.83 14.13 15.22
N LEU A 200 5.63 14.67 15.25
CA LEU A 200 4.80 14.90 14.07
C LEU A 200 5.17 16.22 13.39
N ASN A 201 4.79 16.39 12.12
CA ASN A 201 5.12 17.55 11.27
C ASN A 201 6.64 17.77 11.12
N ALA A 202 7.44 16.72 11.31
CA ALA A 202 8.89 16.74 11.22
C ALA A 202 9.36 16.12 9.89
N ALA A 203 9.04 16.76 8.77
CA ALA A 203 9.46 16.30 7.44
C ALA A 203 10.98 16.38 7.30
N VAL A 204 11.66 15.24 7.26
CA VAL A 204 13.11 15.15 7.12
C VAL A 204 13.53 15.59 5.73
N LYS A 205 14.58 16.42 5.64
CA LYS A 205 15.11 16.96 4.39
C LYS A 205 16.58 16.59 4.15
N HIS A 206 17.41 16.68 5.20
CA HIS A 206 18.83 16.40 5.10
C HIS A 206 19.28 15.45 6.21
N ILE A 207 20.19 14.54 5.87
CA ILE A 207 20.80 13.58 6.79
C ILE A 207 22.31 13.67 6.59
N ASN A 208 22.99 14.24 7.58
CA ASN A 208 24.45 14.21 7.70
C ASN A 208 24.83 13.00 8.55
N TRP A 209 25.79 12.20 8.11
CA TRP A 209 26.12 10.99 8.84
C TRP A 209 27.60 10.60 8.73
N GLN A 210 28.05 9.87 9.73
CA GLN A 210 29.30 9.13 9.74
C GLN A 210 29.12 7.86 10.58
N PRO A 211 30.04 6.88 10.53
CA PRO A 211 29.91 5.68 11.34
C PRO A 211 29.65 5.99 12.84
N GLY A 212 28.51 5.50 13.35
CA GLY A 212 28.07 5.69 14.73
C GLY A 212 27.47 7.06 15.08
N PHE A 213 27.24 7.94 14.10
CA PHE A 213 26.63 9.25 14.32
C PHE A 213 25.75 9.66 13.14
N VAL A 214 24.57 10.21 13.45
CA VAL A 214 23.66 10.82 12.47
C VAL A 214 23.14 12.15 12.99
N GLU A 215 23.03 13.12 12.08
CA GLU A 215 22.36 14.40 12.27
C GLU A 215 21.25 14.52 11.22
N VAL A 216 20.03 14.64 11.67
CA VAL A 216 18.82 14.71 10.81
C VAL A 216 18.24 16.11 10.91
N ILE A 217 18.07 16.76 9.77
CA ILE A 217 17.56 18.12 9.65
C ILE A 217 16.19 18.07 8.94
N THR A 218 15.19 18.64 9.57
CA THR A 218 13.83 18.72 9.03
C THR A 218 13.63 19.94 8.13
N ALA A 219 12.50 20.02 7.46
CA ALA A 219 12.17 21.12 6.54
C ALA A 219 11.99 22.47 7.26
N ASP A 220 11.65 22.46 8.54
CA ASP A 220 11.56 23.62 9.44
C ASP A 220 12.88 23.89 10.20
N GLU A 221 13.99 23.31 9.74
CA GLU A 221 15.36 23.50 10.25
C GLU A 221 15.57 22.94 11.68
N ALA A 222 14.66 22.12 12.23
CA ALA A 222 14.90 21.44 13.48
C ALA A 222 15.98 20.35 13.28
N VAL A 223 16.86 20.18 14.30
CA VAL A 223 18.01 19.26 14.25
C VAL A 223 17.87 18.19 15.31
N PHE A 224 18.00 16.94 14.89
CA PHE A 224 18.00 15.76 15.74
C PHE A 224 19.30 14.98 15.55
N THR A 225 19.88 14.50 16.65
CA THR A 225 21.12 13.72 16.60
C THR A 225 20.94 12.35 17.23
N GLY A 226 21.62 11.34 16.70
CA GLY A 226 21.56 9.98 17.21
C GLY A 226 22.77 9.15 16.80
N LYS A 227 22.84 7.91 17.30
CA LYS A 227 23.92 6.97 16.96
C LYS A 227 23.61 6.14 15.72
N LYS A 228 22.34 5.84 15.49
CA LYS A 228 21.83 5.01 14.38
C LYS A 228 20.58 5.64 13.78
N LEU A 229 20.30 5.27 12.53
CA LEU A 229 19.15 5.73 11.77
C LEU A 229 18.42 4.53 11.15
N VAL A 230 17.09 4.49 11.28
CA VAL A 230 16.23 3.59 10.52
C VAL A 230 15.38 4.41 9.56
N VAL A 231 15.52 4.17 8.27
CA VAL A 231 14.76 4.85 7.21
C VAL A 231 13.59 3.95 6.81
N THR A 232 12.36 4.41 7.07
CA THR A 232 11.14 3.61 6.78
C THR A 232 10.19 4.29 5.79
N VAL A 233 10.68 5.26 5.04
CA VAL A 233 9.88 5.96 4.04
C VAL A 233 9.62 5.09 2.80
N PRO A 234 8.50 5.31 2.08
CA PRO A 234 8.18 4.57 0.86
C PRO A 234 9.24 4.72 -0.25
N LEU A 235 9.33 3.71 -1.15
CA LEU A 235 10.23 3.76 -2.32
C LEU A 235 10.02 5.03 -3.15
N GLY A 236 8.77 5.45 -3.34
CA GLY A 236 8.44 6.65 -4.12
C GLY A 236 9.05 7.94 -3.55
N VAL A 237 9.35 7.98 -2.24
CA VAL A 237 10.08 9.10 -1.60
C VAL A 237 11.59 8.96 -1.81
N LEU A 238 12.13 7.74 -1.75
CA LEU A 238 13.56 7.48 -1.90
C LEU A 238 14.09 7.70 -3.33
N VAL A 239 13.21 7.65 -4.36
CA VAL A 239 13.60 7.92 -5.75
C VAL A 239 13.62 9.41 -6.11
N LEU A 240 13.10 10.30 -5.23
CA LEU A 240 12.98 11.72 -5.51
C LEU A 240 14.34 12.40 -5.70
N ASN A 241 14.39 13.35 -6.61
CA ASN A 241 15.53 14.25 -6.76
C ASN A 241 15.49 15.30 -5.64
N ALA A 242 16.65 15.82 -5.25
CA ALA A 242 16.82 16.74 -4.11
C ALA A 242 15.92 18.00 -4.14
N ASN A 243 15.43 18.41 -5.31
CA ASN A 243 14.59 19.60 -5.47
C ASN A 243 13.08 19.30 -5.40
N GLU A 244 12.70 18.04 -5.30
CA GLU A 244 11.29 17.64 -5.26
C GLU A 244 10.77 17.68 -3.81
N SER A 245 9.49 18.01 -3.66
CA SER A 245 8.85 18.05 -2.34
C SER A 245 8.80 16.65 -1.71
N GLY A 246 9.28 16.52 -0.48
CA GLY A 246 9.38 15.25 0.24
C GLY A 246 10.73 14.54 0.06
N ALA A 247 11.63 15.04 -0.81
CA ALA A 247 12.95 14.45 -1.03
C ALA A 247 13.83 14.48 0.22
N ILE A 248 14.59 13.40 0.44
CA ILE A 248 15.57 13.25 1.52
C ILE A 248 16.95 13.12 0.89
N THR A 249 17.91 13.91 1.37
CA THR A 249 19.30 13.86 0.92
C THR A 249 20.23 13.32 2.01
N PHE A 250 21.24 12.58 1.59
CA PHE A 250 22.26 12.00 2.48
C PHE A 250 23.63 12.62 2.20
N GLN A 251 24.37 12.95 3.25
CA GLN A 251 25.75 13.41 3.18
C GLN A 251 26.60 12.66 4.21
N PRO A 252 27.53 11.80 3.79
CA PRO A 252 27.83 11.37 2.40
C PRO A 252 26.65 10.73 1.66
N ASP A 253 26.68 10.82 0.32
CA ASP A 253 25.65 10.23 -0.53
C ASP A 253 25.65 8.69 -0.44
N LEU A 254 24.50 8.07 -0.80
CA LEU A 254 24.28 6.61 -0.80
C LEU A 254 23.98 6.09 -2.22
N PRO A 255 24.95 6.12 -3.15
CA PRO A 255 24.70 5.85 -4.57
C PRO A 255 24.24 4.40 -4.83
N GLU A 256 24.73 3.43 -4.06
CA GLU A 256 24.34 2.01 -4.21
C GLU A 256 22.86 1.82 -3.79
N GLN A 257 22.47 2.41 -2.66
CA GLN A 257 21.09 2.34 -2.16
C GLN A 257 20.13 3.09 -3.10
N LYS A 258 20.50 4.26 -3.58
CA LYS A 258 19.71 5.01 -4.58
C LYS A 258 19.49 4.20 -5.85
N LYS A 259 20.54 3.56 -6.38
CA LYS A 259 20.42 2.67 -7.54
C LYS A 259 19.49 1.50 -7.23
N ALA A 260 19.67 0.83 -6.09
CA ALA A 260 18.83 -0.29 -5.69
C ALA A 260 17.34 0.09 -5.64
N VAL A 261 16.99 1.25 -5.07
CA VAL A 261 15.61 1.74 -5.04
C VAL A 261 15.02 1.88 -6.45
N THR A 262 15.77 2.38 -7.44
CA THR A 262 15.27 2.52 -8.83
C THR A 262 15.05 1.17 -9.53
N GLU A 263 15.68 0.12 -9.07
CA GLU A 263 15.54 -1.24 -9.60
C GLU A 263 14.31 -1.98 -9.03
N MET A 264 13.71 -1.47 -7.98
CA MET A 264 12.47 -2.00 -7.39
C MET A 264 11.23 -1.38 -8.05
N GLY A 265 10.12 -2.10 -8.01
CA GLY A 265 8.83 -1.63 -8.52
C GLY A 265 7.97 -1.06 -7.40
N PHE A 266 7.22 -0.02 -7.72
CA PHE A 266 6.08 0.47 -6.92
C PHE A 266 5.05 1.09 -7.85
N GLY A 267 3.79 0.94 -7.52
CA GLY A 267 2.71 1.39 -8.37
C GLY A 267 2.06 2.69 -7.90
N ALA A 268 0.87 2.92 -8.41
CA ALA A 268 0.02 4.07 -8.11
C ALA A 268 -1.35 3.61 -7.64
N ILE A 269 -1.98 4.38 -6.76
CA ILE A 269 -3.35 4.13 -6.32
C ILE A 269 -4.09 5.45 -6.12
N ILE A 270 -5.30 5.48 -6.64
CA ILE A 270 -6.34 6.42 -6.24
C ILE A 270 -7.45 5.64 -5.56
N LYS A 271 -7.84 6.07 -4.38
CA LYS A 271 -8.98 5.53 -3.64
C LYS A 271 -10.09 6.57 -3.56
N VAL A 272 -11.32 6.17 -3.86
CA VAL A 272 -12.48 7.04 -3.84
C VAL A 272 -13.52 6.44 -2.91
N LEU A 273 -13.86 7.16 -1.86
CA LEU A 273 -14.89 6.78 -0.91
C LEU A 273 -16.13 7.61 -1.16
N MET A 274 -17.27 6.95 -1.34
CA MET A 274 -18.54 7.61 -1.63
C MET A 274 -19.63 7.07 -0.69
N GLU A 275 -20.09 7.92 0.22
CA GLU A 275 -21.23 7.61 1.09
C GLU A 275 -22.53 8.10 0.46
N PHE A 276 -23.52 7.20 0.40
CA PHE A 276 -24.82 7.45 -0.17
C PHE A 276 -25.92 7.56 0.89
N SER A 277 -27.06 8.12 0.52
CA SER A 277 -28.24 8.19 1.40
C SER A 277 -28.85 6.81 1.67
N GLU A 278 -28.60 5.85 0.81
CA GLU A 278 -29.07 4.45 0.88
C GLU A 278 -28.17 3.54 0.06
N SER A 279 -28.16 2.24 0.35
CA SER A 279 -27.46 1.21 -0.43
C SER A 279 -28.24 0.92 -1.72
N PHE A 280 -28.29 1.87 -2.66
CA PHE A 280 -29.10 1.76 -3.90
C PHE A 280 -28.70 0.55 -4.76
N TRP A 281 -27.48 0.05 -4.65
CA TRP A 281 -27.01 -1.16 -5.35
C TRP A 281 -27.76 -2.42 -4.92
N GLU A 282 -28.23 -2.50 -3.67
CA GLU A 282 -29.05 -3.61 -3.20
C GLU A 282 -30.39 -3.62 -3.93
N GLN A 283 -30.99 -2.44 -4.15
CA GLN A 283 -32.25 -2.28 -4.92
C GLN A 283 -32.05 -2.62 -6.41
N LYS A 284 -30.82 -2.57 -6.90
CA LYS A 284 -30.43 -3.00 -8.25
C LYS A 284 -30.06 -4.50 -8.33
N GLY A 285 -30.27 -5.26 -7.25
CA GLY A 285 -30.07 -6.70 -7.20
C GLY A 285 -28.68 -7.14 -6.72
N LEU A 286 -27.81 -6.23 -6.31
CA LEU A 286 -26.49 -6.56 -5.77
C LEU A 286 -26.55 -6.76 -4.25
N SER A 287 -27.24 -7.81 -3.83
CA SER A 287 -27.35 -8.14 -2.41
C SER A 287 -26.01 -8.60 -1.83
N ASN A 288 -25.69 -8.13 -0.63
CA ASN A 288 -24.46 -8.48 0.06
C ASN A 288 -23.22 -8.29 -0.83
N LEU A 289 -23.13 -7.12 -1.49
CA LEU A 289 -22.03 -6.79 -2.38
C LEU A 289 -20.70 -6.81 -1.62
N GLN A 290 -19.77 -7.64 -2.09
CA GLN A 290 -18.36 -7.61 -1.68
C GLN A 290 -17.57 -6.82 -2.71
N PHE A 291 -17.38 -7.36 -3.92
CA PHE A 291 -16.70 -6.66 -5.01
C PHE A 291 -17.58 -6.54 -6.26
N LEU A 292 -17.38 -5.43 -6.97
CA LEU A 292 -17.98 -5.15 -8.27
C LEU A 292 -16.88 -4.75 -9.24
N PHE A 293 -16.65 -5.57 -10.24
CA PHE A 293 -15.66 -5.37 -11.28
C PHE A 293 -16.30 -4.84 -12.56
N SER A 294 -15.60 -3.97 -13.28
CA SER A 294 -16.06 -3.40 -14.53
C SER A 294 -14.91 -3.06 -15.47
N GLU A 295 -15.23 -2.65 -16.70
CA GLU A 295 -14.27 -2.11 -17.68
C GLU A 295 -14.27 -0.57 -17.69
N GLU A 296 -14.92 0.08 -16.70
CA GLU A 296 -15.01 1.52 -16.57
C GLU A 296 -13.70 2.13 -16.06
N LYS A 297 -13.57 3.46 -16.09
CA LYS A 297 -12.34 4.16 -15.68
C LYS A 297 -11.99 3.92 -14.22
N ILE A 298 -12.99 3.84 -13.34
CA ILE A 298 -12.81 3.29 -11.99
C ILE A 298 -13.33 1.85 -12.03
N PRO A 299 -12.44 0.87 -12.18
CA PRO A 299 -12.86 -0.48 -12.58
C PRO A 299 -13.36 -1.34 -11.44
N THR A 300 -12.91 -1.07 -10.22
CA THR A 300 -13.17 -1.91 -9.05
C THR A 300 -13.86 -1.11 -7.96
N TRP A 301 -14.95 -1.66 -7.46
CA TRP A 301 -15.74 -1.11 -6.37
C TRP A 301 -16.03 -2.17 -5.33
N TRP A 302 -16.16 -1.76 -4.07
CA TRP A 302 -16.61 -2.67 -3.01
C TRP A 302 -17.44 -1.96 -1.96
N ALA A 303 -18.36 -2.69 -1.33
CA ALA A 303 -19.06 -2.25 -0.14
C ALA A 303 -18.26 -2.59 1.12
N GLN A 304 -18.69 -2.07 2.25
CA GLN A 304 -17.95 -2.22 3.51
C GLN A 304 -18.34 -3.48 4.30
N THR A 305 -18.82 -4.54 3.62
CA THR A 305 -19.19 -5.81 4.29
C THR A 305 -18.04 -6.34 5.17
N PRO A 306 -18.33 -6.88 6.38
CA PRO A 306 -19.66 -7.11 6.97
C PRO A 306 -20.27 -5.88 7.64
N LEU A 307 -19.59 -4.71 7.66
CA LEU A 307 -20.12 -3.48 8.22
C LEU A 307 -21.32 -3.00 7.40
N LYS A 308 -22.42 -2.70 8.08
CA LYS A 308 -23.63 -2.20 7.43
C LYS A 308 -23.57 -0.68 7.35
N ASN A 309 -23.15 -0.17 6.22
CA ASN A 309 -23.18 1.24 5.89
C ASN A 309 -23.49 1.44 4.39
N ASN A 310 -23.62 2.68 3.96
CA ASN A 310 -23.94 3.03 2.59
C ASN A 310 -22.70 3.56 1.83
N VAL A 311 -21.52 3.04 2.11
CA VAL A 311 -20.26 3.45 1.49
C VAL A 311 -19.88 2.47 0.38
N LEU A 312 -19.58 3.00 -0.79
CA LEU A 312 -18.81 2.32 -1.83
C LEU A 312 -17.40 2.88 -1.87
N THR A 313 -16.44 1.99 -1.93
CA THR A 313 -15.05 2.33 -2.20
C THR A 313 -14.73 2.03 -3.65
N GLY A 314 -14.28 3.04 -4.39
CA GLY A 314 -13.71 2.91 -5.73
C GLY A 314 -12.19 2.81 -5.65
N TRP A 315 -11.63 1.99 -6.51
CA TRP A 315 -10.21 1.69 -6.56
C TRP A 315 -9.68 1.78 -7.97
N LEU A 316 -8.62 2.52 -8.13
CA LEU A 316 -7.87 2.62 -9.36
C LEU A 316 -6.38 2.43 -9.08
N GLY A 317 -5.89 1.23 -9.33
CA GLY A 317 -4.46 0.91 -9.36
C GLY A 317 -3.88 1.17 -10.76
N GLY A 318 -2.56 1.25 -10.86
CA GLY A 318 -1.88 1.39 -12.14
C GLY A 318 -0.47 1.94 -12.05
N ASN A 319 0.01 2.47 -13.17
CA ASN A 319 1.30 3.11 -13.27
C ASN A 319 1.22 4.58 -12.80
N PRO A 320 2.19 5.10 -12.03
CA PRO A 320 2.23 6.51 -11.64
C PRO A 320 2.20 7.51 -12.81
N GLN A 321 2.54 7.06 -14.02
CA GLN A 321 2.52 7.89 -15.24
C GLN A 321 1.16 7.94 -15.95
N ASP A 322 0.17 7.14 -15.53
CA ASP A 322 -1.14 7.10 -16.15
C ASP A 322 -1.85 8.44 -16.01
N GLU A 323 -2.59 8.85 -17.06
CA GLU A 323 -3.32 10.12 -17.09
C GLU A 323 -4.27 10.29 -15.89
N MET A 324 -4.95 9.22 -15.50
CA MET A 324 -5.86 9.25 -14.36
C MET A 324 -5.16 9.59 -13.03
N GLN A 325 -3.89 9.23 -12.87
CA GLN A 325 -3.10 9.54 -11.68
C GLN A 325 -2.73 11.03 -11.57
N GLN A 326 -2.87 11.77 -12.66
CA GLN A 326 -2.56 13.21 -12.74
C GLN A 326 -3.79 14.11 -12.57
N LEU A 327 -4.98 13.53 -12.50
CA LEU A 327 -6.23 14.28 -12.33
C LEU A 327 -6.34 14.87 -10.92
N SER A 328 -7.03 15.99 -10.83
CA SER A 328 -7.45 16.56 -9.54
C SER A 328 -8.49 15.67 -8.84
N ASP A 329 -8.63 15.82 -7.54
CA ASP A 329 -9.62 15.08 -6.74
C ASP A 329 -11.05 15.28 -7.28
N GLU A 330 -11.38 16.49 -7.75
CA GLU A 330 -12.68 16.80 -8.34
C GLU A 330 -12.88 16.04 -9.67
N GLU A 331 -11.88 16.01 -10.55
CA GLU A 331 -11.96 15.29 -11.82
C GLU A 331 -12.09 13.77 -11.58
N VAL A 332 -11.34 13.23 -10.62
CA VAL A 332 -11.45 11.82 -10.22
C VAL A 332 -12.85 11.51 -9.68
N LEU A 333 -13.43 12.40 -8.85
CA LEU A 333 -14.78 12.24 -8.35
C LEU A 333 -15.82 12.24 -9.50
N GLN A 334 -15.68 13.13 -10.47
CA GLN A 334 -16.57 13.17 -11.63
C GLN A 334 -16.46 11.90 -12.49
N GLU A 335 -15.24 11.36 -12.69
CA GLU A 335 -15.07 10.08 -13.38
C GLU A 335 -15.64 8.89 -12.57
N SER A 336 -15.59 8.96 -11.25
CA SER A 336 -16.20 7.96 -10.36
C SER A 336 -17.71 7.94 -10.49
N ILE A 337 -18.34 9.11 -10.51
CA ILE A 337 -19.78 9.26 -10.72
C ILE A 337 -20.19 8.71 -12.09
N ARG A 338 -19.41 9.04 -13.15
CA ARG A 338 -19.66 8.52 -14.50
C ARG A 338 -19.52 7.00 -14.55
N SER A 339 -18.46 6.44 -13.96
CA SER A 339 -18.25 4.99 -13.90
C SER A 339 -19.41 4.28 -13.21
N LEU A 340 -19.87 4.76 -12.05
CA LEU A 340 -21.02 4.18 -11.37
C LEU A 340 -22.31 4.33 -12.20
N ALA A 341 -22.53 5.48 -12.85
CA ALA A 341 -23.68 5.70 -13.70
C ALA A 341 -23.72 4.69 -14.87
N GLN A 342 -22.59 4.44 -15.52
CA GLN A 342 -22.45 3.46 -16.59
C GLN A 342 -22.63 2.03 -16.08
N ILE A 343 -21.98 1.67 -14.98
CA ILE A 343 -22.09 0.34 -14.33
C ILE A 343 -23.57 0.00 -14.04
N PHE A 344 -24.29 0.95 -13.40
CA PHE A 344 -25.68 0.73 -12.98
C PHE A 344 -26.73 1.07 -14.06
N ASN A 345 -26.29 1.51 -15.24
CA ASN A 345 -27.13 1.96 -16.33
C ASN A 345 -28.18 3.00 -15.86
N VAL A 346 -27.71 4.07 -15.25
CA VAL A 346 -28.50 5.21 -14.74
C VAL A 346 -27.86 6.53 -15.17
N ASP A 347 -28.60 7.62 -15.07
CA ASP A 347 -28.05 8.95 -15.28
C ASP A 347 -27.09 9.34 -14.12
N ALA A 348 -26.03 10.11 -14.43
CA ALA A 348 -25.13 10.63 -13.43
C ALA A 348 -25.84 11.49 -12.37
N SER A 349 -26.94 12.15 -12.74
CA SER A 349 -27.81 12.88 -11.81
C SER A 349 -28.42 12.00 -10.73
N PHE A 350 -28.73 10.73 -11.04
CA PHE A 350 -29.22 9.77 -10.05
C PHE A 350 -28.16 9.48 -8.97
N ILE A 351 -26.90 9.25 -9.40
CA ILE A 351 -25.78 9.02 -8.48
C ILE A 351 -25.56 10.27 -7.61
N ASN A 352 -25.51 11.45 -8.23
CA ASN A 352 -25.35 12.73 -7.52
C ASN A 352 -26.45 12.99 -6.48
N GLN A 353 -27.70 12.70 -6.78
CA GLN A 353 -28.83 12.91 -5.85
C GLN A 353 -28.74 12.02 -4.61
N LYS A 354 -28.14 10.84 -4.74
CA LYS A 354 -27.97 9.92 -3.62
C LYS A 354 -26.66 10.10 -2.87
N LEU A 355 -25.68 10.76 -3.47
CA LEU A 355 -24.38 11.01 -2.85
C LEU A 355 -24.53 11.99 -1.69
N LYS A 356 -24.06 11.60 -0.51
CA LYS A 356 -24.00 12.44 0.69
C LYS A 356 -22.63 13.04 0.89
N SER A 357 -21.61 12.21 0.73
CA SER A 357 -20.23 12.57 0.97
C SER A 357 -19.29 11.79 0.06
N ALA A 358 -18.19 12.42 -0.30
CA ALA A 358 -17.14 11.77 -1.06
C ALA A 358 -15.75 12.23 -0.60
N LYS A 359 -14.79 11.30 -0.66
CA LYS A 359 -13.38 11.60 -0.41
C LYS A 359 -12.53 10.88 -1.44
N VAL A 360 -11.73 11.65 -2.17
CA VAL A 360 -10.69 11.13 -3.05
C VAL A 360 -9.35 11.21 -2.30
N TYR A 361 -8.53 10.19 -2.44
CA TYR A 361 -7.16 10.20 -1.97
C TYR A 361 -6.23 9.60 -3.02
N ASN A 362 -5.40 10.45 -3.59
CA ASN A 362 -4.41 10.05 -4.57
C ASN A 362 -3.04 9.88 -3.88
N TRP A 363 -2.63 8.63 -3.66
CA TRP A 363 -1.36 8.31 -3.01
C TRP A 363 -0.15 8.66 -3.87
N THR A 364 -0.31 8.79 -5.20
CA THR A 364 0.76 9.13 -6.13
C THR A 364 1.17 10.60 -6.01
N THR A 365 0.21 11.48 -5.78
CA THR A 365 0.46 12.92 -5.63
C THR A 365 0.82 13.33 -4.21
N ASP A 366 0.60 12.46 -3.22
CA ASP A 366 0.98 12.70 -1.81
C ASP A 366 2.52 12.83 -1.70
N PRO A 367 3.04 13.96 -1.19
CA PRO A 367 4.48 14.25 -1.21
C PRO A 367 5.32 13.31 -0.34
N PHE A 368 4.70 12.61 0.62
CA PHE A 368 5.38 11.71 1.55
C PHE A 368 5.09 10.23 1.27
N THR A 369 4.49 9.92 0.10
CA THR A 369 4.26 8.56 -0.36
C THR A 369 4.73 8.35 -1.79
N ARG A 370 4.28 9.20 -2.73
CA ARG A 370 4.67 9.20 -4.15
C ARG A 370 4.37 7.89 -4.87
N GLY A 371 3.33 7.19 -4.48
CA GLY A 371 2.93 5.93 -5.07
C GLY A 371 2.14 5.05 -4.10
N SER A 372 2.00 3.78 -4.44
CA SER A 372 1.27 2.79 -3.64
C SER A 372 2.20 1.86 -2.86
N TYR A 373 1.98 0.56 -2.97
CA TYR A 373 2.86 -0.49 -2.47
C TYR A 373 3.80 -1.01 -3.55
N SER A 374 4.80 -1.78 -3.12
CA SER A 374 5.80 -2.35 -4.03
C SER A 374 5.30 -3.63 -4.71
N TYR A 375 5.81 -3.86 -5.90
CA TYR A 375 5.76 -5.14 -6.61
C TYR A 375 7.17 -5.58 -6.97
N ALA A 376 7.39 -6.88 -7.17
CA ALA A 376 8.71 -7.38 -7.52
C ALA A 376 9.02 -7.16 -9.00
N THR A 377 10.22 -6.69 -9.29
CA THR A 377 10.85 -6.72 -10.61
C THR A 377 11.86 -7.86 -10.66
N GLN A 378 12.39 -8.20 -11.82
CA GLN A 378 13.47 -9.18 -11.97
C GLN A 378 14.73 -8.84 -11.15
N LYS A 379 14.88 -7.58 -10.73
CA LYS A 379 16.02 -7.11 -9.96
C LYS A 379 15.73 -6.91 -8.46
N THR A 380 14.48 -7.07 -8.04
CA THR A 380 14.07 -6.78 -6.66
C THR A 380 14.87 -7.56 -5.63
N ALA A 381 15.15 -8.83 -5.86
CA ALA A 381 15.92 -9.64 -4.90
C ALA A 381 17.33 -9.06 -4.65
N SER A 382 18.06 -8.69 -5.71
CA SER A 382 19.40 -8.08 -5.58
C SER A 382 19.34 -6.69 -4.97
N ALA A 383 18.38 -5.87 -5.36
CA ALA A 383 18.17 -4.52 -4.84
C ALA A 383 17.82 -4.54 -3.34
N ARG A 384 16.93 -5.46 -2.94
CA ARG A 384 16.54 -5.68 -1.55
C ARG A 384 17.74 -6.06 -0.67
N ASN A 385 18.60 -6.96 -1.14
CA ASN A 385 19.83 -7.33 -0.42
C ASN A 385 20.75 -6.12 -0.16
N ILE A 386 20.89 -5.22 -1.13
CA ILE A 386 21.67 -3.98 -0.95
C ILE A 386 21.02 -3.09 0.13
N LEU A 387 19.70 -2.91 0.08
CA LEU A 387 18.99 -2.05 1.03
C LEU A 387 18.91 -2.65 2.44
N LYS A 388 18.77 -3.98 2.56
CA LYS A 388 18.78 -4.67 3.86
C LYS A 388 20.16 -4.68 4.53
N THR A 389 21.25 -4.52 3.75
CA THR A 389 22.59 -4.45 4.32
C THR A 389 22.83 -3.10 4.97
N PRO A 390 23.11 -3.05 6.30
CA PRO A 390 23.32 -1.79 7.01
C PRO A 390 24.52 -1.00 6.48
N VAL A 391 24.36 0.29 6.25
CA VAL A 391 25.47 1.16 5.86
C VAL A 391 26.29 1.52 7.08
N ALA A 392 27.53 1.03 7.12
CA ALA A 392 28.50 1.24 8.20
C ALA A 392 27.91 1.00 9.62
N GLN A 393 26.99 0.03 9.76
CA GLN A 393 26.26 -0.27 11.01
C GLN A 393 25.58 0.96 11.64
N THR A 394 25.27 1.95 10.81
CA THR A 394 24.71 3.24 11.22
C THR A 394 23.37 3.54 10.59
N ILE A 395 23.21 3.30 9.27
CA ILE A 395 21.96 3.52 8.55
C ILE A 395 21.36 2.17 8.16
N TYR A 396 20.09 1.99 8.51
CA TYR A 396 19.27 0.82 8.26
C TYR A 396 18.05 1.23 7.45
N PHE A 397 17.59 0.38 6.55
CA PHE A 397 16.35 0.59 5.83
C PHE A 397 15.33 -0.49 6.23
N ALA A 398 14.07 -0.09 6.36
CA ALA A 398 12.95 -1.00 6.60
C ALA A 398 11.69 -0.47 5.90
N GLY A 399 10.75 -1.34 5.61
CA GLY A 399 9.51 -1.03 4.93
C GLY A 399 8.96 -2.26 4.20
N GLU A 400 7.70 -2.21 3.74
CA GLU A 400 7.04 -3.35 3.09
C GLU A 400 7.81 -3.85 1.85
N ALA A 401 8.47 -2.96 1.12
CA ALA A 401 9.26 -3.30 -0.05
C ALA A 401 10.49 -4.16 0.26
N LEU A 402 10.97 -4.17 1.51
CA LEU A 402 12.15 -4.92 1.94
C LEU A 402 11.81 -6.29 2.55
N PHE A 403 10.54 -6.62 2.63
CA PHE A 403 10.09 -7.92 3.09
C PHE A 403 10.42 -9.04 2.07
N GLU A 404 10.82 -10.20 2.57
CA GLU A 404 11.06 -11.42 1.79
C GLU A 404 9.97 -12.43 2.12
N GLY A 405 9.04 -12.64 1.21
CA GLY A 405 7.91 -13.57 1.37
C GLY A 405 6.78 -13.24 0.40
N GLU A 406 5.72 -14.01 0.49
CA GLU A 406 4.56 -13.93 -0.41
C GLU A 406 3.67 -12.71 -0.15
N GLN A 407 3.69 -12.16 1.08
CA GLN A 407 2.81 -11.03 1.46
C GLN A 407 3.44 -9.67 1.13
N LEU A 408 4.06 -9.50 -0.04
CA LEU A 408 4.58 -8.20 -0.50
C LEU A 408 3.48 -7.13 -0.52
N GLY A 409 3.85 -5.89 -0.32
CA GLY A 409 2.91 -4.76 -0.39
C GLY A 409 1.92 -4.65 0.79
N THR A 410 1.99 -5.53 1.79
CA THR A 410 1.04 -5.58 2.91
C THR A 410 1.53 -4.84 4.15
N VAL A 411 0.60 -4.62 5.10
CA VAL A 411 0.94 -4.10 6.44
C VAL A 411 1.80 -5.10 7.20
N GLU A 412 1.57 -6.41 7.05
CA GLU A 412 2.41 -7.47 7.61
C GLU A 412 3.86 -7.32 7.18
N ALA A 413 4.10 -7.18 5.88
CA ALA A 413 5.43 -6.99 5.32
C ALA A 413 6.16 -5.79 5.96
N ALA A 414 5.44 -4.68 6.16
CA ALA A 414 5.99 -3.51 6.82
C ALA A 414 6.33 -3.78 8.29
N LEU A 415 5.43 -4.41 9.04
CA LEU A 415 5.62 -4.74 10.45
C LEU A 415 6.82 -5.69 10.65
N VAL A 416 6.91 -6.74 9.83
CA VAL A 416 8.00 -7.72 9.89
C VAL A 416 9.33 -7.07 9.55
N SER A 417 9.40 -6.30 8.46
CA SER A 417 10.63 -5.60 8.05
C SER A 417 11.14 -4.65 9.14
N GLY A 418 10.23 -3.90 9.79
CA GLY A 418 10.59 -3.04 10.91
C GLY A 418 11.14 -3.83 12.11
N LEU A 419 10.50 -4.95 12.46
CA LEU A 419 10.94 -5.84 13.52
C LEU A 419 12.34 -6.46 13.23
N GLU A 420 12.59 -6.87 11.98
CA GLU A 420 13.88 -7.41 11.55
C GLU A 420 15.00 -6.37 11.69
N ALA A 421 14.78 -5.15 11.21
CA ALA A 421 15.77 -4.07 11.35
C ALA A 421 16.08 -3.75 12.82
N ALA A 422 15.06 -3.75 13.68
CA ALA A 422 15.26 -3.57 15.13
C ALA A 422 16.09 -4.69 15.75
N LYS A 423 15.79 -5.96 15.41
CA LYS A 423 16.55 -7.12 15.90
C LYS A 423 18.01 -7.06 15.47
N GLU A 424 18.26 -6.66 14.23
CA GLU A 424 19.64 -6.51 13.74
C GLU A 424 20.41 -5.44 14.55
N ILE A 425 19.78 -4.30 14.82
CA ILE A 425 20.36 -3.23 15.65
C ILE A 425 20.68 -3.73 17.07
N ILE A 426 19.79 -4.52 17.67
CA ILE A 426 19.93 -5.06 19.03
C ILE A 426 21.06 -6.10 19.09
N ASN A 427 21.16 -6.98 18.10
CA ASN A 427 22.14 -8.08 18.07
C ASN A 427 23.58 -7.64 17.77
N LEU A 428 23.79 -6.41 17.30
CA LEU A 428 25.10 -5.81 17.04
C LEU A 428 25.71 -5.13 18.28
N LYS A 429 25.21 -5.41 19.49
CA LYS A 429 25.75 -4.93 20.76
C LYS A 429 26.86 -5.80 21.31
#